data_c304acb4f64445fdfeee68a96285e51b
#
_entry.id   c304acb4f64445fdfeee68a96285e51b
#
_cell.length_a   1.000
_cell.length_b   1.000
_cell.length_c   1.000
_cell.angle_alpha   90.00
_cell.angle_beta   90.00
_cell.angle_gamma   90.00
#
_symmetry.space_group_name_H-M   'P 1'
#
loop_
_entity.id
_entity.type
_entity.pdbx_description
1 polymer ?
#
loop_
_entity_poly.entity_id
_entity_poly.type
_entity_poly.pdbx_seq_one_letter_code
_entity_poly.pdbx_strand_id
1 'polypeptide(L)'
;MYREASQASDVAALQYTLNAEMIGGLAQRLRMLDPQIIGEEHYTVARRVQEILQQYKALKDIIAILGMDELSEDDKLVVSRARKIQRFLSQPFFVAEQFTNSPGKFVELADTIRSFKGIVAGEYDHLPEAAFYMVGSIDEAVEKAQRLAAEAA
;
A
#
# COMPACT_ATOMS: atom_id res chain seq x y z
N MET A 1 -0.66 -0.32 26.15
CA MET A 1 -1.50 -1.52 25.89
C MET A 1 -2.76 -1.21 25.08
N TYR A 2 -3.67 -0.31 25.52
CA TYR A 2 -4.89 0.02 24.75
C TYR A 2 -4.66 0.82 23.45
N ARG A 3 -3.63 1.66 23.37
CA ARG A 3 -3.29 2.42 22.14
C ARG A 3 -2.73 1.54 21.03
N GLU A 4 -1.90 0.57 21.36
CA GLU A 4 -1.30 -0.35 20.39
C GLU A 4 -2.33 -1.27 19.72
N ALA A 5 -3.35 -1.71 20.48
CA ALA A 5 -4.45 -2.52 19.94
C ALA A 5 -5.37 -1.70 19.01
N SER A 6 -5.56 -0.39 19.28
CA SER A 6 -6.34 0.50 18.43
C SER A 6 -5.68 0.74 17.07
N GLN A 7 -4.37 0.96 17.03
CA GLN A 7 -3.63 1.32 15.83
C GLN A 7 -3.29 0.12 14.93
N ALA A 8 -3.02 -1.05 15.52
CA ALA A 8 -2.98 -2.31 14.76
C ALA A 8 -4.35 -2.59 14.10
N SER A 9 -5.44 -2.14 14.72
CA SER A 9 -6.79 -2.14 14.16
C SER A 9 -6.93 -1.20 12.96
N ASP A 10 -6.26 -0.06 12.92
CA ASP A 10 -6.45 0.96 11.87
C ASP A 10 -5.68 0.63 10.59
N VAL A 11 -4.45 0.12 10.70
CA VAL A 11 -3.70 -0.41 9.55
C VAL A 11 -4.33 -1.73 9.08
N ALA A 12 -4.75 -2.59 10.00
CA ALA A 12 -5.51 -3.79 9.68
C ALA A 12 -6.89 -3.43 9.06
N ALA A 13 -7.52 -2.33 9.46
CA ALA A 13 -8.76 -1.86 8.87
C ALA A 13 -8.57 -1.37 7.43
N LEU A 14 -7.49 -0.64 7.13
CA LEU A 14 -7.12 -0.28 5.76
C LEU A 14 -6.82 -1.53 4.91
N GLN A 15 -6.02 -2.44 5.44
CA GLN A 15 -5.67 -3.70 4.79
C GLN A 15 -6.88 -4.62 4.63
N TYR A 16 -7.76 -4.65 5.65
CA TYR A 16 -9.01 -5.42 5.62
C TYR A 16 -10.03 -4.80 4.65
N THR A 17 -10.11 -3.47 4.56
CA THR A 17 -10.96 -2.76 3.61
C THR A 17 -10.51 -3.01 2.17
N LEU A 18 -9.19 -2.95 1.93
CA LEU A 18 -8.60 -3.24 0.63
C LEU A 18 -8.74 -4.72 0.23
N ASN A 19 -8.57 -5.66 1.17
CA ASN A 19 -8.74 -7.09 0.91
C ASN A 19 -10.20 -7.50 0.77
N ALA A 20 -11.13 -6.81 1.41
CA ALA A 20 -12.53 -7.17 1.40
C ALA A 20 -13.29 -6.69 0.16
N GLU A 21 -12.82 -5.64 -0.51
CA GLU A 21 -13.31 -5.29 -1.85
C GLU A 21 -12.89 -6.35 -2.89
N MET A 22 -11.78 -7.03 -2.65
CA MET A 22 -11.38 -8.20 -3.45
C MET A 22 -12.33 -9.41 -3.28
N ILE A 23 -13.12 -9.49 -2.19
CA ILE A 23 -13.94 -10.66 -1.85
C ILE A 23 -15.47 -10.41 -1.97
N GLY A 24 -15.91 -9.21 -2.34
CA GLY A 24 -17.31 -8.94 -2.74
C GLY A 24 -18.33 -8.70 -1.62
N GLY A 25 -18.03 -7.82 -0.67
CA GLY A 25 -18.95 -7.41 0.40
C GLY A 25 -19.14 -5.89 0.53
N LEU A 26 -19.65 -5.25 -0.49
CA LEU A 26 -19.59 -3.78 -0.69
C LEU A 26 -20.46 -2.93 0.26
N ALA A 27 -21.62 -3.40 0.67
CA ALA A 27 -22.65 -2.49 1.21
C ALA A 27 -22.46 -2.10 2.69
N GLN A 28 -21.78 -2.92 3.49
CA GLN A 28 -21.71 -2.71 4.95
C GLN A 28 -20.45 -1.94 5.39
N ARG A 29 -19.46 -1.82 4.53
CA ARG A 29 -18.11 -1.27 4.80
C ARG A 29 -17.93 0.19 4.40
N LEU A 30 -18.79 0.73 3.56
CA LEU A 30 -18.78 2.14 3.14
C LEU A 30 -19.04 3.12 4.30
N ARG A 31 -19.59 2.64 5.42
CA ARG A 31 -19.86 3.49 6.60
C ARG A 31 -18.61 3.82 7.42
N MET A 32 -17.53 3.04 7.31
CA MET A 32 -16.28 3.30 8.06
C MET A 32 -15.34 4.26 7.34
N LEU A 33 -15.42 4.34 6.02
CA LEU A 33 -14.70 5.32 5.20
C LEU A 33 -15.58 6.55 4.95
N ASP A 34 -15.94 7.25 6.02
CA ASP A 34 -16.67 8.51 5.95
C ASP A 34 -15.71 9.66 6.27
N PRO A 35 -15.57 10.67 5.39
CA PRO A 35 -14.68 11.81 5.63
C PRO A 35 -14.99 12.56 6.92
N GLN A 36 -16.25 12.52 7.41
CA GLN A 36 -16.64 13.10 8.68
C GLN A 36 -16.08 12.33 9.89
N ILE A 37 -15.78 11.04 9.72
CA ILE A 37 -15.28 10.17 10.79
C ILE A 37 -13.75 10.12 10.79
N ILE A 38 -13.13 9.87 9.61
CA ILE A 38 -11.68 9.63 9.49
C ILE A 38 -10.89 10.86 9.03
N GLY A 39 -11.58 11.94 8.64
CA GLY A 39 -10.99 13.14 8.06
C GLY A 39 -10.79 13.05 6.54
N GLU A 40 -10.83 14.21 5.90
CA GLU A 40 -10.78 14.34 4.43
C GLU A 40 -9.50 13.78 3.81
N GLU A 41 -8.35 14.03 4.45
CA GLU A 41 -7.05 13.60 3.92
C GLU A 41 -6.95 12.07 3.89
N HIS A 42 -7.28 11.42 5.00
CA HIS A 42 -7.28 9.96 5.09
C HIS A 42 -8.26 9.35 4.08
N TYR A 43 -9.48 9.88 4.02
CA TYR A 43 -10.49 9.44 3.05
C TYR A 43 -10.01 9.55 1.61
N THR A 44 -9.46 10.70 1.23
CA THR A 44 -8.99 10.95 -0.15
C THR A 44 -7.84 10.00 -0.52
N VAL A 45 -6.88 9.82 0.37
CA VAL A 45 -5.76 8.90 0.14
C VAL A 45 -6.25 7.47 -0.01
N ALA A 46 -7.12 7.01 0.88
CA ALA A 46 -7.67 5.66 0.83
C ALA A 46 -8.46 5.40 -0.47
N ARG A 47 -9.29 6.35 -0.89
CA ARG A 47 -10.03 6.26 -2.17
C ARG A 47 -9.10 6.19 -3.37
N ARG A 48 -8.03 6.99 -3.36
CA ARG A 48 -7.06 6.99 -4.45
C ARG A 48 -6.28 5.68 -4.54
N VAL A 49 -5.91 5.10 -3.41
CA VAL A 49 -5.31 3.75 -3.35
C VAL A 49 -6.27 2.71 -3.94
N GLN A 50 -7.54 2.73 -3.56
CA GLN A 50 -8.57 1.83 -4.09
C GLN A 50 -8.71 1.95 -5.60
N GLU A 51 -8.79 3.17 -6.13
CA GLU A 51 -8.87 3.43 -7.57
C GLU A 51 -7.69 2.81 -8.33
N ILE A 52 -6.47 3.03 -7.87
CA ILE A 52 -5.25 2.48 -8.49
C ILE A 52 -5.28 0.94 -8.48
N LEU A 53 -5.64 0.34 -7.35
CA LEU A 53 -5.70 -1.12 -7.24
C LEU A 53 -6.82 -1.73 -8.09
N GLN A 54 -7.98 -1.05 -8.18
CA GLN A 54 -9.09 -1.49 -9.04
C GLN A 54 -8.73 -1.39 -10.53
N GLN A 55 -8.08 -0.31 -10.92
CA GLN A 55 -7.59 -0.12 -12.29
C GLN A 55 -6.54 -1.18 -12.65
N TYR A 56 -5.60 -1.46 -11.74
CA TYR A 56 -4.64 -2.54 -11.91
C TYR A 56 -5.32 -3.91 -12.06
N LYS A 57 -6.38 -4.19 -11.30
CA LYS A 57 -7.15 -5.44 -11.44
C LYS A 57 -7.72 -5.59 -12.85
N ALA A 58 -8.26 -4.52 -13.43
CA ALA A 58 -8.76 -4.54 -14.79
C ALA A 58 -7.65 -4.74 -15.85
N LEU A 59 -6.46 -4.17 -15.60
CA LEU A 59 -5.31 -4.31 -16.49
C LEU A 59 -4.64 -5.68 -16.43
N LYS A 60 -4.81 -6.44 -15.33
CA LYS A 60 -4.16 -7.76 -15.17
C LYS A 60 -4.52 -8.75 -16.28
N ASP A 61 -5.76 -8.76 -16.70
CA ASP A 61 -6.22 -9.67 -17.76
C ASP A 61 -5.61 -9.28 -19.11
N ILE A 62 -5.49 -7.98 -19.37
CA ILE A 62 -4.83 -7.44 -20.58
C ILE A 62 -3.34 -7.80 -20.56
N ILE A 63 -2.67 -7.61 -19.43
CA ILE A 63 -1.25 -7.95 -19.27
C ILE A 63 -1.01 -9.44 -19.49
N ALA A 64 -1.90 -10.30 -19.00
CA ALA A 64 -1.78 -11.75 -19.13
C ALA A 64 -1.91 -12.23 -20.60
N ILE A 65 -2.67 -11.51 -21.41
CA ILE A 65 -2.93 -11.89 -22.82
C ILE A 65 -1.92 -11.22 -23.77
N LEU A 66 -1.70 -9.92 -23.62
CA LEU A 66 -0.95 -9.10 -24.56
C LEU A 66 0.47 -8.73 -24.07
N GLY A 67 0.73 -8.87 -22.77
CA GLY A 67 1.99 -8.45 -22.16
C GLY A 67 1.97 -6.98 -21.72
N MET A 68 3.04 -6.58 -21.02
CA MET A 68 3.21 -5.22 -20.49
C MET A 68 3.50 -4.18 -21.57
N ASP A 69 4.09 -4.60 -22.69
CA ASP A 69 4.58 -3.69 -23.72
C ASP A 69 3.43 -3.03 -24.50
N GLU A 70 2.28 -3.69 -24.56
CA GLU A 70 1.07 -3.19 -25.23
C GLU A 70 0.28 -2.16 -24.41
N LEU A 71 0.66 -1.94 -23.14
CA LEU A 71 0.02 -0.93 -22.29
C LEU A 71 0.48 0.48 -22.67
N SER A 72 -0.44 1.44 -22.52
CA SER A 72 -0.08 2.86 -22.56
C SER A 72 0.90 3.21 -21.45
N GLU A 73 1.67 4.29 -21.61
CA GLU A 73 2.61 4.74 -20.57
C GLU A 73 1.88 5.09 -19.26
N ASP A 74 0.67 5.64 -19.34
CA ASP A 74 -0.16 5.92 -18.17
C ASP A 74 -0.58 4.63 -17.45
N ASP A 75 -0.98 3.59 -18.19
CA ASP A 75 -1.32 2.30 -17.60
C ASP A 75 -0.09 1.60 -16.98
N LYS A 76 1.07 1.72 -17.61
CA LYS A 76 2.34 1.22 -17.04
C LYS A 76 2.66 1.90 -15.70
N LEU A 77 2.41 3.21 -15.58
CA LEU A 77 2.56 3.93 -14.32
C LEU A 77 1.58 3.43 -13.26
N VAL A 78 0.31 3.24 -13.63
CA VAL A 78 -0.71 2.67 -12.72
C VAL A 78 -0.27 1.29 -12.23
N VAL A 79 0.18 0.41 -13.11
CA VAL A 79 0.68 -0.92 -12.75
C VAL A 79 1.87 -0.84 -11.80
N SER A 80 2.84 0.03 -12.09
CA SER A 80 4.01 0.23 -11.25
C SER A 80 3.63 0.69 -9.84
N ARG A 81 2.78 1.72 -9.74
CA ARG A 81 2.28 2.23 -8.44
C ARG A 81 1.45 1.19 -7.69
N ALA A 82 0.57 0.47 -8.38
CA ALA A 82 -0.23 -0.59 -7.77
C ALA A 82 0.64 -1.70 -7.15
N ARG A 83 1.70 -2.13 -7.85
CA ARG A 83 2.65 -3.12 -7.32
C ARG A 83 3.40 -2.61 -6.10
N LYS A 84 3.85 -1.34 -6.12
CA LYS A 84 4.47 -0.69 -4.96
C LYS A 84 3.52 -0.62 -3.77
N ILE A 85 2.26 -0.23 -4.00
CA ILE A 85 1.20 -0.22 -2.97
C ILE A 85 1.01 -1.62 -2.38
N GLN A 86 0.88 -2.66 -3.22
CA GLN A 86 0.72 -4.04 -2.74
C GLN A 86 1.92 -4.51 -1.91
N ARG A 87 3.14 -4.15 -2.31
CA ARG A 87 4.35 -4.44 -1.53
C ARG A 87 4.38 -3.67 -0.22
N PHE A 88 4.01 -2.39 -0.23
CA PHE A 88 3.98 -1.55 0.96
C PHE A 88 2.93 -1.99 1.98
N LEU A 89 1.85 -2.62 1.54
CA LEU A 89 0.84 -3.24 2.42
C LEU A 89 1.35 -4.50 3.16
N SER A 90 2.52 -5.03 2.82
CA SER A 90 3.14 -6.17 3.49
C SER A 90 3.96 -5.79 4.74
N GLN A 91 3.53 -4.76 5.46
CA GLN A 91 4.17 -4.30 6.68
C GLN A 91 4.34 -5.44 7.70
N PRO A 92 5.55 -5.61 8.30
CA PRO A 92 5.76 -6.64 9.31
C PRO A 92 5.04 -6.27 10.61
N PHE A 93 4.34 -7.22 11.19
CA PHE A 93 3.62 -7.04 12.45
C PHE A 93 4.10 -8.03 13.50
N PHE A 94 4.01 -7.64 14.78
CA PHE A 94 4.60 -8.35 15.92
C PHE A 94 4.16 -9.80 16.04
N VAL A 95 2.89 -10.12 15.78
CA VAL A 95 2.37 -11.50 15.87
C VAL A 95 3.03 -12.43 14.86
N ALA A 96 3.50 -11.91 13.74
CA ALA A 96 4.13 -12.71 12.68
C ALA A 96 5.65 -12.87 12.84
N GLU A 97 6.29 -12.22 13.80
CA GLU A 97 7.75 -12.23 13.96
C GLU A 97 8.34 -13.65 13.98
N GLN A 98 7.71 -14.54 14.75
CA GLN A 98 8.16 -15.93 14.88
C GLN A 98 8.03 -16.75 13.58
N PHE A 99 7.23 -16.30 12.63
CA PHE A 99 7.03 -16.97 11.34
C PHE A 99 7.83 -16.32 10.19
N THR A 100 7.97 -15.01 10.25
CA THR A 100 8.62 -14.22 9.19
C THR A 100 10.10 -13.99 9.46
N ASN A 101 10.53 -14.22 10.70
CA ASN A 101 11.87 -13.88 11.21
C ASN A 101 12.25 -12.39 10.99
N SER A 102 11.22 -11.54 10.93
CA SER A 102 11.35 -10.10 10.79
C SER A 102 10.65 -9.41 11.97
N PRO A 103 11.32 -8.49 12.67
CA PRO A 103 10.70 -7.78 13.79
C PRO A 103 9.49 -6.98 13.32
N GLY A 104 8.43 -7.00 14.10
CA GLY A 104 7.23 -6.21 13.86
C GLY A 104 7.55 -4.72 13.92
N LYS A 105 6.79 -3.93 13.15
CA LYS A 105 6.96 -2.48 13.08
C LYS A 105 5.67 -1.78 13.42
N PHE A 106 5.79 -0.80 14.28
CA PHE A 106 4.71 0.12 14.61
C PHE A 106 4.87 1.38 13.75
N VAL A 107 3.81 1.77 13.07
CA VAL A 107 3.77 3.00 12.26
C VAL A 107 2.56 3.82 12.70
N GLU A 108 2.78 5.09 13.00
CA GLU A 108 1.72 6.02 13.33
C GLU A 108 0.77 6.23 12.15
N LEU A 109 -0.52 6.48 12.44
CA LEU A 109 -1.52 6.69 11.40
C LEU A 109 -1.16 7.87 10.47
N ALA A 110 -0.64 8.96 11.05
CA ALA A 110 -0.19 10.12 10.28
C ALA A 110 0.92 9.75 9.27
N ASP A 111 1.89 8.94 9.70
CA ASP A 111 2.97 8.47 8.82
C ASP A 111 2.47 7.50 7.75
N THR A 112 1.48 6.67 8.10
CA THR A 112 0.81 5.78 7.13
C THR A 112 0.12 6.61 6.04
N ILE A 113 -0.68 7.61 6.42
CA ILE A 113 -1.38 8.49 5.46
C ILE A 113 -0.37 9.25 4.60
N ARG A 114 0.66 9.85 5.21
CA ARG A 114 1.75 10.55 4.51
C ARG A 114 2.43 9.63 3.49
N SER A 115 2.75 8.41 3.89
CA SER A 115 3.43 7.43 3.05
C SER A 115 2.61 7.06 1.82
N PHE A 116 1.34 6.69 2.01
CA PHE A 116 0.45 6.37 0.90
C PHE A 116 0.17 7.57 0.01
N LYS A 117 0.03 8.77 0.59
CA LYS A 117 -0.15 10.03 -0.16
C LYS A 117 1.00 10.25 -1.13
N GLY A 118 2.24 10.11 -0.68
CA GLY A 118 3.42 10.24 -1.55
C GLY A 118 3.48 9.17 -2.63
N ILE A 119 3.14 7.91 -2.31
CA ILE A 119 3.12 6.82 -3.30
C ILE A 119 2.08 7.10 -4.40
N VAL A 120 0.85 7.47 -4.04
CA VAL A 120 -0.21 7.73 -5.04
C VAL A 120 0.05 9.02 -5.83
N ALA A 121 0.74 10.00 -5.25
CA ALA A 121 1.17 11.21 -5.94
C ALA A 121 2.33 10.97 -6.94
N GLY A 122 3.03 9.82 -6.79
CA GLY A 122 4.15 9.46 -7.66
C GLY A 122 5.52 9.98 -7.21
N GLU A 123 5.62 10.52 -6.00
CA GLU A 123 6.90 11.04 -5.46
C GLU A 123 7.99 9.96 -5.42
N TYR A 124 7.59 8.70 -5.29
CA TYR A 124 8.48 7.54 -5.17
C TYR A 124 8.46 6.63 -6.41
N ASP A 125 8.04 7.15 -7.58
CA ASP A 125 8.01 6.36 -8.82
C ASP A 125 9.39 5.90 -9.26
N HIS A 126 10.43 6.65 -8.91
CA HIS A 126 11.83 6.35 -9.20
C HIS A 126 12.42 5.21 -8.36
N LEU A 127 11.78 4.82 -7.24
CA LEU A 127 12.29 3.76 -6.37
C LEU A 127 11.92 2.37 -6.91
N PRO A 128 12.79 1.36 -6.73
CA PRO A 128 12.50 -0.01 -7.14
C PRO A 128 11.39 -0.63 -6.28
N GLU A 129 10.55 -1.46 -6.88
CA GLU A 129 9.43 -2.16 -6.22
C GLU A 129 9.87 -2.96 -4.98
N ALA A 130 11.07 -3.57 -5.02
CA ALA A 130 11.59 -4.37 -3.93
C ALA A 130 11.83 -3.56 -2.63
N ALA A 131 12.04 -2.24 -2.74
CA ALA A 131 12.24 -1.37 -1.59
C ALA A 131 10.99 -1.25 -0.71
N PHE A 132 9.80 -1.42 -1.27
CA PHE A 132 8.52 -1.29 -0.55
C PHE A 132 8.10 -2.55 0.22
N TYR A 133 8.83 -3.64 0.08
CA TYR A 133 8.46 -4.91 0.70
C TYR A 133 8.97 -5.01 2.14
N MET A 134 8.11 -5.38 3.10
CA MET A 134 8.46 -5.60 4.51
C MET A 134 9.14 -4.37 5.16
N VAL A 135 8.56 -3.21 4.97
CA VAL A 135 8.98 -1.94 5.58
C VAL A 135 7.85 -1.36 6.42
N GLY A 136 8.18 -0.50 7.37
CA GLY A 136 7.19 0.19 8.19
C GLY A 136 6.72 1.48 7.53
N SER A 137 7.56 2.51 7.50
CA SER A 137 7.26 3.80 6.89
C SER A 137 7.89 3.94 5.50
N ILE A 138 7.50 5.00 4.79
CA ILE A 138 8.09 5.32 3.50
C ILE A 138 9.58 5.68 3.61
N ASP A 139 9.99 6.25 4.73
CA ASP A 139 11.39 6.62 4.97
C ASP A 139 12.28 5.35 4.97
N GLU A 140 11.81 4.26 5.56
CA GLU A 140 12.51 2.97 5.50
C GLU A 140 12.56 2.39 4.08
N ALA A 141 11.54 2.64 3.26
CA ALA A 141 11.57 2.22 1.85
C ALA A 141 12.65 2.99 1.08
N VAL A 142 12.80 4.28 1.34
CA VAL A 142 13.87 5.11 0.76
C VAL A 142 15.24 4.62 1.18
N GLU A 143 15.46 4.39 2.47
CA GLU A 143 16.73 3.83 2.98
C GLU A 143 17.05 2.45 2.39
N LYS A 144 16.02 1.61 2.27
CA LYS A 144 16.18 0.28 1.66
C LYS A 144 16.53 0.38 0.17
N ALA A 145 15.93 1.33 -0.55
CA ALA A 145 16.28 1.57 -1.95
C ALA A 145 17.76 1.99 -2.11
N GLN A 146 18.26 2.86 -1.23
CA GLN A 146 19.67 3.27 -1.23
C GLN A 146 20.60 2.08 -0.96
N ARG A 147 20.26 1.21 -0.01
CA ARG A 147 21.03 -0.01 0.26
C ARG A 147 21.08 -0.94 -0.96
N LEU A 148 19.91 -1.19 -1.58
CA LEU A 148 19.83 -2.02 -2.77
C LEU A 148 20.65 -1.45 -3.93
N ALA A 149 20.67 -0.13 -4.09
CA ALA A 149 21.49 0.52 -5.11
C ALA A 149 23.00 0.38 -4.82
N ALA A 150 23.42 0.46 -3.55
CA ALA A 150 24.80 0.28 -3.15
C ALA A 150 25.29 -1.18 -3.28
N GLU A 151 24.40 -2.16 -3.09
CA GLU A 151 24.69 -3.59 -3.27
C GLU A 151 24.79 -4.00 -4.75
N ALA A 152 24.18 -3.22 -5.65
CA ALA A 152 24.17 -3.48 -7.10
C ALA A 152 25.33 -2.78 -7.85
N ALA A 153 26.09 -1.90 -7.18
CA ALA A 153 27.20 -1.13 -7.74
C ALA A 153 28.53 -1.84 -7.53
#